data_28f4bcafb7f73564081a5d8c7f340082
#
_entry.id   28f4bcafb7f73564081a5d8c7f340082
#
_cell.length_a   1.000
_cell.length_b   1.000
_cell.length_c   1.000
_cell.angle_alpha   90.00
_cell.angle_beta   90.00
_cell.angle_gamma   90.00
#
_symmetry.space_group_name_H-M   'P 1'
#
loop_
_entity.id
_entity.type
_entity.pdbx_description
1 polymer ?
#
loop_
_entity_poly.entity_id
_entity_poly.type
_entity_poly.pdbx_seq_one_letter_code
_entity_poly.pdbx_strand_id
1 'polypeptide(L)'
;MSVVTRHTDVPELLVGHFEQSQAAATALDQHVDPSRQRSDHMHDPADKASPAGRPDQFNARAADCLDCIHVLSAKVANCTHLGTVLICIDTRSGAIYRIVTMTNWLPDLTIGSGPLYQRLADSIESDIDKGVIDAGAKLPPQRDLAYDIGTTVGTIGRAYQLLRERGLVSGEVGRGTYVLAQQSEASPEFAEPAVQGTRYVDAPPGKLRFDSTAAPDIGQGAIVADMLSRTVQEHPHEISSYTRDFPERWFEAGARWLSRNSFRPAADTIVPTLGTHAAVMAAIAALTTPGDYVAFEHLTYSQIARSAGLIGRRIALVASDEEGLDPEDFERVCAQKHPKMIFLMPTVQNPTLAILSVSRREAIARVARAYNVIVIEDDLYGGLTEDPTPLIAEYAPERTIVAGGLSKSVAAGVRGGWLSCPPAYRHRIRVAHKMMTGGMPFLLAEVNARLVLSGQAGDIRKRSIAEIAARIAIVRETLAGFAFKSHGSVPFVWLTLPDPWLSGTFRSACLENGVLLDDEDEFKAGRSEQVFHGVRFGVSQPRRREDITGGVAVIRRLLEEGRAGYDSSS
;
A
#
# COMPACT_ATOMS: atom_id res chain seq x y z
N MET A 1 -15.97 9.92 54.77
CA MET A 1 -15.12 9.64 55.94
C MET A 1 -13.82 9.03 55.44
N SER A 2 -12.77 9.82 55.56
CA SER A 2 -11.37 9.53 55.90
C SER A 2 -10.61 8.63 54.92
N VAL A 3 -9.80 9.19 54.01
CA VAL A 3 -8.41 9.70 54.15
C VAL A 3 -7.48 8.70 54.85
N VAL A 4 -6.44 8.22 54.19
CA VAL A 4 -5.02 8.37 54.57
C VAL A 4 -4.09 7.83 53.48
N THR A 5 -3.25 8.71 53.00
CA THR A 5 -1.96 8.64 52.26
C THR A 5 -0.86 7.86 52.98
N ARG A 6 0.12 7.33 52.23
CA ARG A 6 1.62 7.43 52.37
C ARG A 6 2.29 6.43 51.47
N HIS A 7 3.11 6.88 50.49
CA HIS A 7 4.52 7.24 50.51
C HIS A 7 5.51 6.10 50.79
N THR A 8 6.51 6.09 49.88
CA THR A 8 7.92 5.63 49.90
C THR A 8 8.13 4.22 49.40
N ASP A 9 9.08 3.86 48.51
CA ASP A 9 10.44 4.33 48.24
C ASP A 9 10.91 3.87 46.87
N VAL A 10 11.67 4.71 46.18
CA VAL A 10 12.49 4.38 45.03
C VAL A 10 13.93 4.19 45.53
N PRO A 11 14.67 3.12 45.17
CA PRO A 11 16.12 3.14 45.36
C PRO A 11 16.79 3.67 44.08
N GLU A 12 17.55 4.74 44.24
CA GLU A 12 18.67 5.13 43.38
C GLU A 12 19.65 3.97 43.25
N LEU A 13 19.97 3.58 42.02
CA LEU A 13 21.27 3.00 41.61
C LEU A 13 21.23 2.77 40.11
N LEU A 14 21.87 3.69 39.36
CA LEU A 14 22.60 3.46 38.12
C LEU A 14 22.86 4.77 37.37
N VAL A 15 23.66 5.63 38.02
CA VAL A 15 24.45 6.63 37.32
C VAL A 15 25.89 6.15 37.40
N GLY A 16 26.48 5.76 36.28
CA GLY A 16 27.86 5.38 36.19
C GLY A 16 28.13 4.34 35.12
N HIS A 17 28.19 4.75 33.85
CA HIS A 17 28.97 4.15 32.76
C HIS A 17 28.63 4.85 31.42
N PHE A 18 28.99 6.12 31.30
CA PHE A 18 28.96 6.83 30.02
C PHE A 18 30.15 7.80 29.88
N GLU A 19 31.34 7.36 30.30
CA GLU A 19 32.58 8.10 30.06
C GLU A 19 33.78 7.15 29.80
N GLN A 20 33.65 6.26 28.80
CA GLN A 20 34.80 5.54 28.26
C GLN A 20 34.53 5.04 26.83
N SER A 21 34.20 5.93 25.90
CA SER A 21 34.15 5.59 24.48
C SER A 21 34.45 6.77 23.56
N GLN A 22 35.33 7.69 23.98
CA GLN A 22 35.79 8.79 23.12
C GLN A 22 37.33 8.86 22.97
N ALA A 23 38.04 7.75 23.13
CA ALA A 23 39.49 7.71 23.00
C ALA A 23 40.04 6.60 22.08
N ALA A 24 39.35 6.32 20.96
CA ALA A 24 39.84 5.35 19.96
C ALA A 24 39.52 5.73 18.51
N ALA A 25 39.49 7.01 18.17
CA ALA A 25 39.29 7.46 16.78
C ALA A 25 40.28 8.58 16.40
N THR A 26 41.57 8.45 16.76
CA THR A 26 42.61 9.40 16.31
C THR A 26 43.94 8.67 16.17
N ALA A 27 44.01 7.73 15.24
CA ALA A 27 45.31 7.22 14.76
C ALA A 27 45.05 6.32 13.53
N LEU A 28 44.95 6.91 12.35
CA LEU A 28 45.22 6.27 11.05
C LEU A 28 44.99 7.31 9.92
N ASP A 29 45.88 8.31 9.92
CA ASP A 29 46.07 9.16 8.75
C ASP A 29 47.54 9.47 8.63
N GLN A 30 48.25 8.66 7.86
CA GLN A 30 49.54 8.97 7.24
C GLN A 30 50.00 7.74 6.45
N HIS A 31 49.89 7.83 5.15
CA HIS A 31 50.76 7.34 4.09
C HIS A 31 50.02 7.12 2.78
N VAL A 32 50.03 8.11 1.90
CA VAL A 32 50.03 7.88 0.43
C VAL A 32 50.92 8.95 -0.21
N ASP A 33 51.96 8.48 -0.84
CA ASP A 33 52.98 9.16 -1.63
C ASP A 33 52.44 9.64 -2.99
N PRO A 34 52.81 10.86 -3.47
CA PRO A 34 52.40 11.39 -4.74
C PRO A 34 53.46 11.25 -5.82
N SER A 35 53.31 10.33 -6.74
CA SER A 35 54.04 10.41 -8.01
C SER A 35 53.40 9.58 -9.11
N ARG A 36 52.77 10.24 -10.10
CA ARG A 36 53.03 10.05 -11.53
C ARG A 36 52.25 11.06 -12.37
N GLN A 37 53.08 11.84 -13.07
CA GLN A 37 52.75 12.85 -14.06
C GLN A 37 52.47 12.28 -15.46
N ARG A 38 51.79 13.16 -16.27
CA ARG A 38 51.85 13.37 -17.76
C ARG A 38 50.94 12.47 -18.59
N SER A 39 50.28 12.98 -19.62
CA SER A 39 50.55 14.04 -20.61
C SER A 39 49.31 14.31 -21.45
N ASP A 40 49.01 15.59 -21.72
CA ASP A 40 48.93 16.30 -23.01
C ASP A 40 47.90 15.86 -24.08
N HIS A 41 47.00 16.74 -24.46
CA HIS A 41 46.90 17.58 -25.66
C HIS A 41 45.53 18.27 -25.72
N MET A 42 45.48 19.60 -25.57
CA MET A 42 45.43 20.69 -26.56
C MET A 42 44.27 20.59 -27.60
N HIS A 43 43.28 21.50 -27.50
CA HIS A 43 42.98 22.52 -28.49
C HIS A 43 41.84 23.45 -28.03
N ASP A 44 42.16 24.71 -27.80
CA ASP A 44 41.34 25.90 -27.97
C ASP A 44 41.76 26.51 -29.32
N PRO A 45 41.06 27.44 -30.00
CA PRO A 45 40.56 28.68 -29.47
C PRO A 45 39.39 29.39 -30.21
N ALA A 46 39.05 30.57 -29.65
CA ALA A 46 38.62 31.82 -30.29
C ALA A 46 37.09 32.09 -30.36
N ASP A 47 36.64 33.01 -29.58
CA ASP A 47 36.61 34.46 -29.75
C ASP A 47 35.32 35.01 -30.39
N LYS A 48 34.56 35.80 -29.63
CA LYS A 48 34.07 37.11 -30.00
C LYS A 48 33.21 37.79 -28.91
N ALA A 49 33.84 38.74 -28.29
CA ALA A 49 33.44 40.13 -27.99
C ALA A 49 31.99 40.50 -27.63
N SER A 50 31.93 41.09 -26.47
CA SER A 50 30.97 42.05 -25.90
C SER A 50 30.71 43.29 -26.79
N PRO A 51 29.63 44.06 -26.57
CA PRO A 51 29.88 45.26 -25.79
C PRO A 51 28.83 45.66 -24.74
N ALA A 52 29.35 46.39 -23.79
CA ALA A 52 28.72 47.05 -22.67
C ALA A 52 27.70 48.14 -23.06
N GLY A 53 26.64 48.24 -22.25
CA GLY A 53 25.70 49.37 -22.26
C GLY A 53 25.20 49.66 -20.84
N ARG A 54 25.50 50.85 -20.38
CA ARG A 54 25.42 51.47 -19.07
C ARG A 54 24.12 51.27 -18.28
N PRO A 55 24.19 51.20 -16.92
CA PRO A 55 23.04 51.43 -16.05
C PRO A 55 22.95 52.92 -15.73
N ASP A 56 21.80 53.53 -15.90
CA ASP A 56 21.37 54.77 -15.24
C ASP A 56 20.12 55.29 -15.94
N GLN A 57 18.94 54.87 -15.48
CA GLN A 57 17.68 55.62 -15.68
C GLN A 57 16.45 54.97 -15.01
N PHE A 58 16.59 54.30 -13.88
CA PHE A 58 15.40 53.76 -13.17
C PHE A 58 15.27 54.19 -11.70
N ASN A 59 16.09 55.12 -11.21
CA ASN A 59 16.05 55.53 -9.79
C ASN A 59 15.43 56.93 -9.53
N ALA A 60 14.67 57.50 -10.49
CA ALA A 60 14.08 58.83 -10.30
C ALA A 60 12.54 58.86 -10.20
N ARG A 61 11.87 57.72 -10.01
CA ARG A 61 10.39 57.68 -9.87
C ARG A 61 9.87 57.01 -8.57
N ALA A 62 10.73 56.58 -7.69
CA ALA A 62 10.32 55.97 -6.42
C ALA A 62 10.25 56.95 -5.24
N ALA A 63 10.78 58.18 -5.40
CA ALA A 63 10.80 59.17 -4.30
C ALA A 63 9.53 60.03 -4.18
N ASP A 64 8.71 60.13 -5.25
CA ASP A 64 7.50 60.96 -5.23
C ASP A 64 6.23 60.24 -4.73
N CYS A 65 6.32 58.94 -4.41
CA CYS A 65 5.18 58.16 -3.89
C CYS A 65 5.14 58.02 -2.35
N LEU A 66 6.20 58.42 -1.65
CA LEU A 66 6.29 58.31 -0.19
C LEU A 66 5.53 59.38 0.59
N ASP A 67 5.25 60.52 -0.04
CA ASP A 67 4.48 61.61 0.61
C ASP A 67 2.96 61.39 0.63
N CYS A 68 2.42 60.45 -0.14
CA CYS A 68 0.98 60.11 -0.11
C CYS A 68 0.61 59.07 0.96
N ILE A 69 1.59 58.38 1.55
CA ILE A 69 1.34 57.34 2.56
C ILE A 69 1.14 57.90 3.96
N HIS A 70 1.62 59.10 4.25
CA HIS A 70 1.53 59.72 5.57
C HIS A 70 0.18 60.38 5.93
N VAL A 71 -0.76 60.53 5.02
CA VAL A 71 -2.05 61.20 5.28
C VAL A 71 -3.20 60.21 5.56
N LEU A 72 -3.02 58.93 5.34
CA LEU A 72 -4.08 57.90 5.52
C LEU A 72 -3.88 56.97 6.74
N SER A 73 -2.81 57.14 7.50
CA SER A 73 -2.49 56.34 8.67
C SER A 73 -3.29 56.69 9.96
N ALA A 74 -4.16 57.70 9.97
CA ALA A 74 -4.80 58.21 11.16
C ALA A 74 -6.28 57.82 11.38
N LYS A 75 -6.89 57.01 10.52
CA LYS A 75 -8.33 56.66 10.70
C LYS A 75 -8.73 55.23 10.34
N VAL A 76 -7.94 54.21 10.66
CA VAL A 76 -8.44 52.83 10.64
C VAL A 76 -7.94 52.07 11.88
N ALA A 77 -8.48 52.42 13.01
CA ALA A 77 -8.56 51.52 14.17
C ALA A 77 -10.01 51.01 14.25
N ASN A 78 -10.21 49.71 14.13
CA ASN A 78 -11.45 48.94 14.14
C ASN A 78 -12.08 48.64 12.78
N CYS A 79 -11.64 47.56 12.16
CA CYS A 79 -12.50 46.65 11.39
C CYS A 79 -11.83 45.27 11.29
N THR A 80 -12.38 44.34 12.01
CA THR A 80 -12.15 42.90 11.92
C THR A 80 -12.73 42.36 10.60
N HIS A 81 -11.93 41.54 9.90
CA HIS A 81 -12.34 40.63 8.83
C HIS A 81 -13.05 41.22 7.60
N LEU A 82 -12.23 41.54 6.57
CA LEU A 82 -12.56 41.37 5.15
C LEU A 82 -11.39 41.95 4.33
N GLY A 83 -10.90 41.24 3.35
CA GLY A 83 -9.75 41.64 2.53
C GLY A 83 -9.93 43.06 1.93
N THR A 84 -9.04 43.96 2.27
CA THR A 84 -9.09 45.38 1.87
C THR A 84 -8.52 45.51 0.47
N VAL A 85 -9.37 45.85 -0.49
CA VAL A 85 -8.93 46.32 -1.84
C VAL A 85 -8.61 47.80 -1.73
N LEU A 86 -7.35 48.18 -1.81
CA LEU A 86 -6.93 49.58 -1.94
C LEU A 86 -7.01 49.98 -3.41
N ILE A 87 -7.89 50.90 -3.74
CA ILE A 87 -7.98 51.54 -5.05
C ILE A 87 -7.27 52.90 -4.98
N CYS A 88 -6.14 53.04 -5.63
CA CYS A 88 -5.51 54.35 -5.81
C CYS A 88 -5.99 54.99 -7.12
N ILE A 89 -6.57 56.21 -7.00
CA ILE A 89 -6.98 57.01 -8.14
C ILE A 89 -5.94 58.16 -8.25
N ASP A 90 -5.21 58.22 -9.36
CA ASP A 90 -4.34 59.36 -9.65
C ASP A 90 -5.23 60.54 -10.07
N THR A 91 -5.33 61.53 -9.20
CA THR A 91 -6.17 62.71 -9.39
C THR A 91 -5.65 63.65 -10.53
N ARG A 92 -4.46 63.40 -11.09
CA ARG A 92 -3.90 64.22 -12.19
C ARG A 92 -4.09 63.61 -13.58
N SER A 93 -4.23 62.30 -13.68
CA SER A 93 -4.37 61.61 -14.97
C SER A 93 -5.70 60.89 -15.15
N GLY A 94 -6.55 60.79 -14.13
CA GLY A 94 -7.81 60.04 -14.16
C GLY A 94 -7.64 58.52 -14.34
N ALA A 95 -6.44 57.98 -14.20
CA ALA A 95 -6.17 56.58 -14.40
C ALA A 95 -6.43 55.79 -13.09
N ILE A 96 -7.21 54.72 -13.20
CA ILE A 96 -7.50 53.78 -12.11
C ILE A 96 -6.45 52.70 -12.15
N TYR A 97 -5.54 52.67 -11.16
CA TYR A 97 -4.61 51.59 -10.99
C TYR A 97 -5.23 50.52 -10.05
N ARG A 98 -5.44 49.35 -10.58
CA ARG A 98 -5.85 48.17 -9.78
C ARG A 98 -4.60 47.67 -9.04
N ILE A 99 -4.48 47.98 -7.76
CA ILE A 99 -3.42 47.40 -6.94
C ILE A 99 -3.84 45.94 -6.65
N VAL A 100 -3.02 45.02 -7.16
CA VAL A 100 -3.14 43.58 -6.87
C VAL A 100 -3.02 43.37 -5.37
N THR A 101 -3.95 42.66 -4.80
CA THR A 101 -3.97 42.28 -3.38
C THR A 101 -2.63 41.69 -2.97
N MET A 102 -1.84 42.42 -2.19
CA MET A 102 -0.74 41.83 -1.44
C MET A 102 -1.34 40.81 -0.46
N THR A 103 -0.81 39.62 -0.48
CA THR A 103 -1.09 38.65 0.56
C THR A 103 -0.70 39.27 1.89
N ASN A 104 -1.63 39.40 2.83
CA ASN A 104 -1.38 39.94 4.17
C ASN A 104 -0.40 39.11 5.01
N TRP A 105 0.19 38.07 4.42
CA TRP A 105 1.08 37.14 5.06
C TRP A 105 2.31 36.88 4.18
N LEU A 106 3.49 37.03 4.75
CA LEU A 106 4.77 36.66 4.15
C LEU A 106 5.56 35.79 5.14
N PRO A 107 6.15 34.68 4.66
CA PRO A 107 6.93 33.78 5.50
C PRO A 107 8.23 34.45 5.97
N ASP A 108 8.63 34.21 7.21
CA ASP A 108 9.94 34.60 7.72
C ASP A 108 10.99 33.58 7.28
N LEU A 109 11.78 33.95 6.28
CA LEU A 109 12.84 33.12 5.71
C LEU A 109 14.20 33.32 6.39
N THR A 110 14.28 34.10 7.47
CA THR A 110 15.52 34.32 8.24
C THR A 110 15.82 33.17 9.18
N ILE A 111 14.80 32.37 9.54
CA ILE A 111 14.87 31.27 10.46
C ILE A 111 15.13 29.95 9.71
N GLY A 112 16.05 29.12 10.22
CA GLY A 112 16.35 27.78 9.71
C GLY A 112 17.62 27.67 8.87
N SER A 113 18.12 26.45 8.73
CA SER A 113 19.29 26.11 7.91
C SER A 113 18.87 25.17 6.77
N GLY A 114 19.49 25.30 5.58
CA GLY A 114 19.20 24.41 4.46
C GLY A 114 18.64 25.12 3.22
N PRO A 115 18.20 24.38 2.21
CA PRO A 115 17.66 24.93 0.97
C PRO A 115 16.44 25.82 1.19
N LEU A 116 16.27 26.85 0.35
CA LEU A 116 15.21 27.85 0.50
C LEU A 116 13.80 27.24 0.55
N TYR A 117 13.52 26.19 -0.24
CA TYR A 117 12.22 25.54 -0.26
C TYR A 117 11.89 24.83 1.07
N GLN A 118 12.91 24.29 1.79
CA GLN A 118 12.72 23.71 3.11
C GLN A 118 12.42 24.78 4.15
N ARG A 119 13.24 25.84 4.19
CA ARG A 119 13.01 26.98 5.11
C ARG A 119 11.64 27.62 4.92
N LEU A 120 11.18 27.71 3.66
CA LEU A 120 9.84 28.19 3.34
C LEU A 120 8.75 27.24 3.88
N ALA A 121 8.90 25.94 3.69
CA ALA A 121 7.95 24.96 4.21
C ALA A 121 7.90 24.99 5.74
N ASP A 122 9.07 25.04 6.40
CA ASP A 122 9.18 25.10 7.86
C ASP A 122 8.57 26.39 8.43
N SER A 123 8.71 27.53 7.74
CA SER A 123 8.07 28.80 8.13
C SER A 123 6.55 28.72 8.02
N ILE A 124 6.03 28.17 6.91
CA ILE A 124 4.58 27.99 6.73
C ILE A 124 4.00 27.04 7.78
N GLU A 125 4.67 25.93 8.06
CA GLU A 125 4.28 24.99 9.12
C GLU A 125 4.24 25.66 10.49
N SER A 126 5.29 26.40 10.84
CA SER A 126 5.33 27.16 12.10
C SER A 126 4.21 28.20 12.23
N ASP A 127 3.81 28.82 11.12
CA ASP A 127 2.74 29.82 11.12
C ASP A 127 1.35 29.17 11.17
N ILE A 128 1.20 27.94 10.66
CA ILE A 128 -0.01 27.10 10.86
C ILE A 128 -0.10 26.68 12.33
N ASP A 129 0.99 26.19 12.92
CA ASP A 129 1.02 25.73 14.31
C ASP A 129 0.75 26.87 15.31
N LYS A 130 1.19 28.06 15.00
CA LYS A 130 0.94 29.28 15.82
C LYS A 130 -0.45 29.90 15.58
N GLY A 131 -1.23 29.37 14.65
CA GLY A 131 -2.54 29.93 14.29
C GLY A 131 -2.44 31.26 13.55
N VAL A 132 -1.30 31.59 12.94
CA VAL A 132 -1.14 32.76 12.05
C VAL A 132 -1.84 32.50 10.72
N ILE A 133 -1.83 31.23 10.29
CA ILE A 133 -2.57 30.76 9.12
C ILE A 133 -3.64 29.77 9.61
N ASP A 134 -4.89 30.13 9.47
CA ASP A 134 -6.02 29.33 9.96
C ASP A 134 -6.21 28.03 9.13
N ALA A 135 -6.74 27.00 9.78
CA ALA A 135 -7.22 25.82 9.10
C ALA A 135 -8.31 26.18 8.07
N GLY A 136 -8.22 25.61 6.87
CA GLY A 136 -9.10 25.95 5.74
C GLY A 136 -8.67 27.21 4.97
N ALA A 137 -7.64 27.94 5.43
CA ALA A 137 -7.12 29.08 4.71
C ALA A 137 -6.51 28.66 3.36
N LYS A 138 -6.69 29.50 2.34
CA LYS A 138 -6.09 29.32 1.04
C LYS A 138 -4.70 29.93 1.00
N LEU A 139 -3.68 29.10 0.72
CA LEU A 139 -2.33 29.62 0.51
C LEU A 139 -2.24 30.42 -0.80
N PRO A 140 -1.31 31.43 -0.86
CA PRO A 140 -1.11 32.23 -2.05
C PRO A 140 -0.82 31.36 -3.30
N PRO A 141 -1.24 31.79 -4.49
CA PRO A 141 -0.81 31.14 -5.73
C PRO A 141 0.72 31.11 -5.85
N GLN A 142 1.27 29.99 -6.31
CA GLN A 142 2.73 29.80 -6.38
C GLN A 142 3.47 30.92 -7.13
N ARG A 143 2.85 31.49 -8.14
CA ARG A 143 3.44 32.59 -8.92
C ARG A 143 3.50 33.90 -8.13
N ASP A 144 2.44 34.19 -7.39
CA ASP A 144 2.30 35.40 -6.60
C ASP A 144 3.29 35.36 -5.42
N LEU A 145 3.31 34.27 -4.68
CA LEU A 145 4.27 34.10 -3.58
C LEU A 145 5.72 34.09 -4.06
N ALA A 146 6.00 33.51 -5.23
CA ALA A 146 7.35 33.57 -5.83
C ALA A 146 7.80 34.99 -6.14
N TYR A 147 6.88 35.83 -6.63
CA TYR A 147 7.12 37.23 -6.88
C TYR A 147 7.34 38.01 -5.58
N ASP A 148 6.48 37.83 -4.58
CA ASP A 148 6.50 38.54 -3.31
C ASP A 148 7.79 38.29 -2.49
N ILE A 149 8.32 37.08 -2.53
CA ILE A 149 9.56 36.71 -1.79
C ILE A 149 10.82 36.67 -2.68
N GLY A 150 10.72 37.09 -3.94
CA GLY A 150 11.87 37.20 -4.84
C GLY A 150 12.53 35.87 -5.22
N THR A 151 11.74 34.78 -5.41
CA THR A 151 12.24 33.45 -5.74
C THR A 151 11.60 32.86 -7.00
N THR A 152 11.94 31.63 -7.35
CA THR A 152 11.36 30.96 -8.52
C THR A 152 10.08 30.18 -8.15
N VAL A 153 9.14 30.09 -9.12
CA VAL A 153 7.91 29.29 -8.97
C VAL A 153 8.23 27.83 -8.63
N GLY A 154 9.34 27.28 -9.16
CA GLY A 154 9.79 25.92 -8.85
C GLY A 154 10.18 25.73 -7.38
N THR A 155 10.74 26.76 -6.73
CA THR A 155 11.08 26.73 -5.29
C THR A 155 9.80 26.69 -4.44
N ILE A 156 8.79 27.50 -4.78
CA ILE A 156 7.50 27.48 -4.11
C ILE A 156 6.78 26.15 -4.33
N GLY A 157 6.82 25.65 -5.58
CA GLY A 157 6.22 24.34 -5.89
C GLY A 157 6.79 23.20 -5.03
N ARG A 158 8.12 23.19 -4.83
CA ARG A 158 8.78 22.21 -3.93
C ARG A 158 8.38 22.39 -2.46
N ALA A 159 8.28 23.64 -1.98
CA ALA A 159 7.83 23.91 -0.62
C ALA A 159 6.38 23.44 -0.40
N TYR A 160 5.47 23.74 -1.34
CA TYR A 160 4.08 23.30 -1.26
C TYR A 160 3.93 21.77 -1.41
N GLN A 161 4.82 21.14 -2.17
CA GLN A 161 4.88 19.69 -2.24
C GLN A 161 5.31 19.09 -0.88
N LEU A 162 6.35 19.66 -0.25
CA LEU A 162 6.81 19.23 1.06
C LEU A 162 5.72 19.40 2.13
N LEU A 163 4.98 20.51 2.12
CA LEU A 163 3.83 20.71 3.02
C LEU A 163 2.70 19.70 2.78
N ARG A 164 2.47 19.29 1.52
CA ARG A 164 1.52 18.20 1.22
C ARG A 164 2.02 16.86 1.73
N GLU A 165 3.31 16.58 1.59
CA GLU A 165 3.95 15.37 2.11
C GLU A 165 3.88 15.31 3.65
N ARG A 166 3.90 16.48 4.32
CA ARG A 166 3.70 16.62 5.77
C ARG A 166 2.21 16.59 6.18
N GLY A 167 1.28 16.51 5.23
CA GLY A 167 -0.16 16.46 5.54
C GLY A 167 -0.75 17.79 6.03
N LEU A 168 -0.05 18.92 5.84
CA LEU A 168 -0.47 20.24 6.33
C LEU A 168 -1.38 20.97 5.34
N VAL A 169 -1.29 20.62 4.05
CA VAL A 169 -2.08 21.28 3.01
C VAL A 169 -2.60 20.27 1.98
N SER A 170 -3.76 20.57 1.38
CA SER A 170 -4.30 19.86 0.21
C SER A 170 -4.31 20.77 -1.01
N GLY A 171 -4.07 20.19 -2.19
CA GLY A 171 -4.13 20.92 -3.46
C GLY A 171 -5.29 20.41 -4.31
N GLU A 172 -6.22 21.30 -4.70
CA GLU A 172 -7.27 20.99 -5.67
C GLU A 172 -6.91 21.57 -7.04
N VAL A 173 -6.96 20.76 -8.08
CA VAL A 173 -6.66 21.18 -9.45
C VAL A 173 -7.63 22.29 -9.87
N GLY A 174 -7.08 23.47 -10.21
CA GLY A 174 -7.86 24.65 -10.62
C GLY A 174 -8.42 25.50 -9.48
N ARG A 175 -8.39 25.05 -8.21
CA ARG A 175 -8.95 25.77 -7.06
C ARG A 175 -7.89 26.35 -6.11
N GLY A 176 -6.71 25.73 -6.02
CA GLY A 176 -5.60 26.22 -5.19
C GLY A 176 -5.14 25.24 -4.13
N THR A 177 -4.28 25.72 -3.21
CA THR A 177 -3.76 24.95 -2.08
C THR A 177 -4.38 25.48 -0.80
N TYR A 178 -4.91 24.60 0.06
CA TYR A 178 -5.62 24.93 1.29
C TYR A 178 -4.97 24.25 2.49
N VAL A 179 -4.94 24.94 3.63
CA VAL A 179 -4.46 24.40 4.90
C VAL A 179 -5.49 23.40 5.45
N LEU A 180 -5.03 22.22 5.85
CA LEU A 180 -5.90 21.21 6.43
C LEU A 180 -6.19 21.53 7.89
N ALA A 181 -7.39 21.22 8.38
CA ALA A 181 -7.73 21.33 9.79
C ALA A 181 -6.85 20.37 10.61
N GLN A 182 -6.09 20.89 11.57
CA GLN A 182 -5.41 20.02 12.53
C GLN A 182 -6.48 19.33 13.39
N GLN A 183 -6.53 18.01 13.32
CA GLN A 183 -7.30 17.23 14.31
C GLN A 183 -6.57 17.36 15.65
N SER A 184 -7.27 17.87 16.68
CA SER A 184 -6.75 18.09 18.02
C SER A 184 -6.13 16.83 18.60
N GLU A 185 -4.87 16.97 19.01
CA GLU A 185 -4.11 16.22 20.01
C GLU A 185 -4.53 14.74 20.28
N ALA A 186 -4.13 13.85 19.39
CA ALA A 186 -3.55 12.58 19.74
C ALA A 186 -2.04 12.70 19.42
N SER A 187 -1.18 12.26 20.35
CA SER A 187 0.29 12.31 20.28
C SER A 187 0.83 12.10 18.88
N PRO A 188 1.99 12.70 18.49
CA PRO A 188 2.60 12.43 17.19
C PRO A 188 3.15 10.99 17.18
N GLU A 189 2.27 10.02 17.10
CA GLU A 189 2.60 8.74 16.50
C GLU A 189 2.92 9.05 15.06
N PHE A 190 4.12 8.71 14.66
CA PHE A 190 4.70 8.82 13.33
C PHE A 190 3.61 8.82 12.27
N ALA A 191 3.39 9.96 11.61
CA ALA A 191 2.53 10.02 10.43
C ALA A 191 3.18 9.06 9.41
N GLU A 192 2.66 7.85 9.33
CA GLU A 192 3.07 6.88 8.33
C GLU A 192 2.94 7.57 6.97
N PRO A 193 3.98 7.53 6.12
CA PRO A 193 3.81 7.94 4.74
C PRO A 193 2.64 7.10 4.23
N ALA A 194 1.55 7.77 3.84
CA ALA A 194 0.37 7.11 3.33
C ALA A 194 0.79 6.25 2.13
N VAL A 195 1.07 5.00 2.36
CA VAL A 195 1.19 3.98 1.32
C VAL A 195 -0.21 3.92 0.74
N GLN A 196 -0.41 4.64 -0.37
CA GLN A 196 -1.71 4.76 -1.02
C GLN A 196 -2.31 3.36 -1.15
N GLY A 197 -3.40 3.12 -0.44
CA GLY A 197 -4.26 1.97 -0.60
C GLY A 197 -4.13 0.83 0.41
N THR A 198 -3.26 0.87 1.41
CA THR A 198 -3.32 -0.14 2.48
C THR A 198 -4.14 0.43 3.63
N ARG A 199 -5.42 0.09 3.67
CA ARG A 199 -6.26 0.44 4.81
C ARG A 199 -5.95 -0.52 5.95
N TYR A 200 -5.13 -0.09 6.89
CA TYR A 200 -5.06 -0.76 8.19
C TYR A 200 -6.24 -0.24 8.99
N VAL A 201 -7.38 -0.93 8.89
CA VAL A 201 -8.55 -0.58 9.69
C VAL A 201 -8.61 -1.52 10.88
N ASP A 202 -8.25 -1.03 12.04
CA ASP A 202 -8.69 -1.66 13.27
C ASP A 202 -10.21 -1.61 13.28
N ALA A 203 -10.84 -2.78 13.20
CA ALA A 203 -12.29 -2.84 13.24
C ALA A 203 -12.76 -2.28 14.59
N PRO A 204 -13.58 -1.23 14.62
CA PRO A 204 -14.11 -0.70 15.86
C PRO A 204 -14.77 -1.82 16.68
N PRO A 205 -14.66 -1.82 18.01
CA PRO A 205 -15.31 -2.83 18.84
C PRO A 205 -16.79 -3.01 18.50
N GLY A 206 -17.25 -4.26 18.40
CA GLY A 206 -18.66 -4.58 18.14
C GLY A 206 -19.09 -4.58 16.67
N LYS A 207 -18.18 -4.32 15.72
CA LYS A 207 -18.48 -4.42 14.29
C LYS A 207 -18.23 -5.84 13.77
N LEU A 208 -19.10 -6.33 12.87
CA LEU A 208 -18.92 -7.61 12.19
C LEU A 208 -17.90 -7.48 11.06
N ARG A 209 -16.86 -8.30 11.09
CA ARG A 209 -15.80 -8.30 10.07
C ARG A 209 -16.16 -9.22 8.91
N PHE A 210 -16.45 -8.65 7.76
CA PHE A 210 -16.62 -9.32 6.49
C PHE A 210 -15.48 -9.00 5.50
N ASP A 211 -14.38 -8.42 5.98
CA ASP A 211 -13.19 -8.05 5.20
C ASP A 211 -12.14 -9.17 5.10
N SER A 212 -12.36 -10.32 5.76
CA SER A 212 -11.40 -11.43 5.82
C SER A 212 -11.89 -12.67 5.07
N THR A 213 -10.95 -13.32 4.38
CA THR A 213 -11.14 -14.58 3.67
C THR A 213 -10.27 -15.71 4.24
N ALA A 214 -9.87 -15.63 5.51
CA ALA A 214 -9.16 -16.72 6.20
C ALA A 214 -10.01 -17.99 6.29
N ALA A 215 -9.42 -19.12 6.67
CA ALA A 215 -10.22 -20.31 7.01
C ALA A 215 -11.16 -19.99 8.19
N PRO A 216 -12.42 -20.49 8.17
CA PRO A 216 -13.34 -20.31 9.29
C PRO A 216 -12.82 -21.00 10.55
N ASP A 217 -13.20 -20.48 11.72
CA ASP A 217 -12.94 -21.16 12.99
C ASP A 217 -13.90 -22.35 13.14
N ILE A 218 -13.34 -23.55 13.07
CA ILE A 218 -14.03 -24.85 13.20
C ILE A 218 -13.42 -25.69 14.31
N GLY A 219 -12.71 -25.06 15.27
CA GLY A 219 -12.03 -25.72 16.39
C GLY A 219 -10.65 -26.28 16.05
N GLN A 220 -10.05 -25.90 14.93
CA GLN A 220 -8.70 -26.36 14.53
C GLN A 220 -7.58 -25.87 15.46
N GLY A 221 -7.85 -24.87 16.29
CA GLY A 221 -6.88 -24.35 17.27
C GLY A 221 -6.36 -25.42 18.22
N ALA A 222 -7.21 -26.35 18.66
CA ALA A 222 -6.80 -27.46 19.55
C ALA A 222 -5.80 -28.41 18.86
N ILE A 223 -5.99 -28.69 17.57
CA ILE A 223 -5.08 -29.53 16.78
C ILE A 223 -3.72 -28.83 16.63
N VAL A 224 -3.75 -27.54 16.32
CA VAL A 224 -2.53 -26.73 16.19
C VAL A 224 -1.77 -26.66 17.53
N ALA A 225 -2.48 -26.48 18.66
CA ALA A 225 -1.88 -26.42 19.99
C ALA A 225 -1.17 -27.73 20.36
N ASP A 226 -1.79 -28.89 20.10
CA ASP A 226 -1.17 -30.20 20.33
C ASP A 226 0.11 -30.39 19.50
N MET A 227 0.07 -30.01 18.20
CA MET A 227 1.25 -30.11 17.33
C MET A 227 2.37 -29.15 17.75
N LEU A 228 2.04 -27.92 18.18
CA LEU A 228 3.01 -26.98 18.73
C LEU A 228 3.69 -27.56 19.97
N SER A 229 2.91 -28.07 20.92
CA SER A 229 3.41 -28.69 22.16
C SER A 229 4.38 -29.85 21.89
N ARG A 230 3.99 -30.76 21.02
CA ARG A 230 4.88 -31.88 20.61
C ARG A 230 6.14 -31.39 19.92
N THR A 231 6.04 -30.42 19.01
CA THR A 231 7.19 -29.90 18.31
C THR A 231 8.21 -29.29 19.27
N VAL A 232 7.75 -28.54 20.28
CA VAL A 232 8.65 -27.96 21.31
C VAL A 232 9.33 -29.04 22.14
N GLN A 233 8.59 -30.11 22.53
CA GLN A 233 9.13 -31.22 23.32
C GLN A 233 10.15 -32.06 22.54
N GLU A 234 9.90 -32.31 21.27
CA GLU A 234 10.74 -33.19 20.43
C GLU A 234 11.97 -32.45 19.86
N HIS A 235 11.93 -31.11 19.73
CA HIS A 235 12.95 -30.30 19.07
C HIS A 235 13.42 -29.10 19.91
N PRO A 236 13.82 -29.27 21.18
CA PRO A 236 14.19 -28.16 22.06
C PRO A 236 15.40 -27.36 21.56
N HIS A 237 16.34 -28.01 20.85
CA HIS A 237 17.53 -27.34 20.31
C HIS A 237 17.20 -26.45 19.13
N GLU A 238 16.35 -26.90 18.23
CA GLU A 238 15.91 -26.15 17.05
C GLU A 238 15.07 -24.93 17.44
N ILE A 239 14.31 -25.02 18.54
CA ILE A 239 13.54 -23.89 19.09
C ILE A 239 14.46 -22.78 19.61
N SER A 240 15.59 -23.13 20.20
CA SER A 240 16.57 -22.16 20.74
C SER A 240 17.56 -21.63 19.70
N SER A 241 17.50 -22.06 18.45
CA SER A 241 18.48 -21.80 17.41
C SER A 241 17.86 -21.19 16.14
N TYR A 242 18.69 -20.48 15.34
CA TYR A 242 18.26 -20.12 14.00
C TYR A 242 18.20 -21.35 13.09
N THR A 243 17.11 -21.45 12.30
CA THR A 243 16.98 -22.51 11.30
C THR A 243 18.00 -22.33 10.18
N ARG A 244 18.96 -23.22 10.07
CA ARG A 244 19.99 -23.22 9.02
C ARG A 244 19.68 -24.23 7.92
N ASP A 245 19.32 -25.44 8.32
CA ASP A 245 19.02 -26.53 7.43
C ASP A 245 17.52 -26.85 7.46
N PHE A 246 16.97 -27.10 6.29
CA PHE A 246 15.56 -27.39 6.16
C PHE A 246 15.38 -28.91 6.11
N PRO A 247 14.65 -29.53 7.04
CA PRO A 247 14.33 -30.94 7.01
C PRO A 247 13.61 -31.34 5.71
N GLU A 248 13.92 -32.52 5.18
CA GLU A 248 13.34 -33.02 3.93
C GLU A 248 11.81 -33.03 3.95
N ARG A 249 11.23 -33.40 5.08
CA ARG A 249 9.78 -33.41 5.28
C ARG A 249 9.06 -32.08 5.03
N TRP A 250 9.77 -30.93 5.11
CA TRP A 250 9.17 -29.63 4.77
C TRP A 250 8.95 -29.47 3.27
N PHE A 251 9.84 -30.04 2.46
CA PHE A 251 9.69 -30.08 1.00
C PHE A 251 8.64 -31.10 0.57
N GLU A 252 8.62 -32.28 1.20
CA GLU A 252 7.60 -33.30 0.99
C GLU A 252 6.19 -32.78 1.31
N ALA A 253 6.03 -32.08 2.44
CA ALA A 253 4.78 -31.43 2.82
C ALA A 253 4.33 -30.44 1.76
N GLY A 254 5.23 -29.62 1.24
CA GLY A 254 4.95 -28.67 0.17
C GLY A 254 4.54 -29.38 -1.12
N ALA A 255 5.29 -30.39 -1.53
CA ALA A 255 4.96 -31.20 -2.72
C ALA A 255 3.56 -31.83 -2.59
N ARG A 256 3.26 -32.42 -1.42
CA ARG A 256 1.93 -33.01 -1.15
C ARG A 256 0.82 -31.97 -1.15
N TRP A 257 1.04 -30.80 -0.53
CA TRP A 257 0.02 -29.76 -0.41
C TRP A 257 -0.29 -29.09 -1.74
N LEU A 258 0.73 -28.83 -2.58
CA LEU A 258 0.57 -28.22 -3.89
C LEU A 258 0.11 -29.21 -4.97
N SER A 259 0.11 -30.52 -4.67
CA SER A 259 -0.38 -31.55 -5.61
C SER A 259 -1.88 -31.38 -5.85
N ARG A 260 -2.24 -31.19 -7.12
CA ARG A 260 -3.63 -30.98 -7.52
C ARG A 260 -3.84 -31.52 -8.95
N ASN A 261 -4.98 -32.16 -9.22
CA ASN A 261 -5.32 -32.76 -10.53
C ASN A 261 -4.17 -33.65 -11.05
N SER A 262 -3.54 -33.30 -12.17
CA SER A 262 -2.34 -33.92 -12.73
C SER A 262 -1.03 -33.29 -12.25
N PHE A 263 -1.06 -32.11 -11.66
CA PHE A 263 0.14 -31.43 -11.16
C PHE A 263 0.70 -32.13 -9.92
N ARG A 264 1.94 -32.64 -10.04
CA ARG A 264 2.68 -33.35 -8.98
C ARG A 264 4.11 -32.80 -8.92
N PRO A 265 4.33 -31.70 -8.19
CA PRO A 265 5.67 -31.12 -8.09
C PRO A 265 6.61 -32.06 -7.32
N ALA A 266 7.83 -32.18 -7.79
CA ALA A 266 8.88 -32.92 -7.09
C ALA A 266 9.36 -32.12 -5.86
N ALA A 267 9.79 -32.81 -4.80
CA ALA A 267 10.23 -32.16 -3.56
C ALA A 267 11.42 -31.20 -3.77
N ASP A 268 12.26 -31.48 -4.74
CA ASP A 268 13.41 -30.65 -5.09
C ASP A 268 13.04 -29.32 -5.81
N THR A 269 11.79 -29.18 -6.28
CA THR A 269 11.26 -27.91 -6.83
C THR A 269 10.63 -27.02 -5.74
N ILE A 270 10.45 -27.54 -4.55
CA ILE A 270 9.72 -26.87 -3.46
C ILE A 270 10.61 -25.86 -2.70
N VAL A 271 9.99 -24.75 -2.33
CA VAL A 271 10.53 -23.75 -1.38
C VAL A 271 9.51 -23.54 -0.26
N PRO A 272 9.79 -23.97 0.98
CA PRO A 272 8.99 -23.62 2.14
C PRO A 272 9.07 -22.12 2.44
N THR A 273 7.92 -21.49 2.78
CA THR A 273 7.81 -20.04 2.95
C THR A 273 6.86 -19.67 4.11
N LEU A 274 6.97 -18.42 4.59
CA LEU A 274 6.06 -17.84 5.60
C LEU A 274 4.74 -17.36 4.97
N GLY A 275 4.00 -18.29 4.40
CA GLY A 275 2.74 -18.04 3.71
C GLY A 275 2.93 -17.57 2.27
N THR A 276 1.83 -17.57 1.51
CA THR A 276 1.83 -17.33 0.07
C THR A 276 2.27 -15.89 -0.29
N HIS A 277 1.90 -14.88 0.51
CA HIS A 277 2.35 -13.50 0.25
C HIS A 277 3.89 -13.38 0.27
N ALA A 278 4.54 -13.89 1.33
CA ALA A 278 6.00 -13.88 1.42
C ALA A 278 6.66 -14.72 0.31
N ALA A 279 6.00 -15.80 -0.09
CA ALA A 279 6.41 -16.65 -1.20
C ALA A 279 6.47 -15.89 -2.53
N VAL A 280 5.36 -15.24 -2.90
CA VAL A 280 5.24 -14.47 -4.14
C VAL A 280 6.20 -13.29 -4.14
N MET A 281 6.30 -12.55 -3.03
CA MET A 281 7.21 -11.43 -2.92
C MET A 281 8.68 -11.85 -3.02
N ALA A 282 9.06 -13.00 -2.46
CA ALA A 282 10.40 -13.56 -2.61
C ALA A 282 10.70 -13.93 -4.08
N ALA A 283 9.72 -14.47 -4.81
CA ALA A 283 9.88 -14.76 -6.25
C ALA A 283 10.06 -13.47 -7.06
N ILE A 284 9.22 -12.45 -6.82
CA ILE A 284 9.34 -11.15 -7.49
C ILE A 284 10.71 -10.52 -7.20
N ALA A 285 11.12 -10.47 -5.92
CA ALA A 285 12.40 -9.87 -5.53
C ALA A 285 13.61 -10.61 -6.11
N ALA A 286 13.54 -11.95 -6.18
CA ALA A 286 14.63 -12.80 -6.69
C ALA A 286 14.82 -12.70 -8.20
N LEU A 287 13.74 -12.52 -8.96
CA LEU A 287 13.75 -12.73 -10.41
C LEU A 287 13.53 -11.44 -11.21
N THR A 288 13.33 -10.32 -10.53
CA THR A 288 13.22 -8.98 -11.13
C THR A 288 14.17 -8.00 -10.45
N THR A 289 14.35 -6.83 -11.05
CA THR A 289 15.11 -5.70 -10.51
C THR A 289 14.25 -4.45 -10.40
N PRO A 290 14.61 -3.44 -9.57
CA PRO A 290 13.91 -2.16 -9.56
C PRO A 290 13.81 -1.57 -10.98
N GLY A 291 12.61 -1.09 -11.34
CA GLY A 291 12.30 -0.58 -12.68
C GLY A 291 11.71 -1.63 -13.63
N ASP A 292 11.85 -2.93 -13.37
CA ASP A 292 11.17 -3.98 -14.15
C ASP A 292 9.65 -3.91 -13.96
N TYR A 293 8.91 -4.26 -15.02
CA TYR A 293 7.46 -4.40 -14.95
C TYR A 293 7.05 -5.79 -14.45
N VAL A 294 6.06 -5.79 -13.55
CA VAL A 294 5.26 -6.97 -13.18
C VAL A 294 3.83 -6.72 -13.61
N ALA A 295 3.25 -7.67 -14.33
CA ALA A 295 1.89 -7.56 -14.84
C ALA A 295 0.86 -8.09 -13.84
N PHE A 296 -0.31 -7.44 -13.80
CA PHE A 296 -1.45 -7.78 -12.94
C PHE A 296 -2.75 -7.48 -13.68
N GLU A 297 -3.82 -8.18 -13.34
CA GLU A 297 -5.18 -7.76 -13.69
C GLU A 297 -5.52 -6.42 -13.02
N HIS A 298 -6.47 -5.66 -13.57
CA HIS A 298 -6.93 -4.40 -12.96
C HIS A 298 -7.43 -4.59 -11.53
N LEU A 299 -8.25 -5.62 -11.30
CA LEU A 299 -8.61 -6.10 -9.97
C LEU A 299 -7.84 -7.38 -9.66
N THR A 300 -7.19 -7.43 -8.51
CA THR A 300 -6.40 -8.59 -8.07
C THR A 300 -6.23 -8.57 -6.55
N TYR A 301 -5.50 -9.54 -6.00
CA TYR A 301 -4.97 -9.41 -4.65
C TYR A 301 -3.90 -8.31 -4.62
N SER A 302 -4.37 -7.08 -4.54
CA SER A 302 -3.60 -5.85 -4.76
C SER A 302 -2.41 -5.68 -3.82
N GLN A 303 -2.42 -6.31 -2.64
CA GLN A 303 -1.29 -6.25 -1.71
C GLN A 303 0.01 -6.77 -2.34
N ILE A 304 -0.04 -7.72 -3.28
CA ILE A 304 1.14 -8.14 -4.05
C ILE A 304 1.61 -7.02 -4.97
N ALA A 305 0.71 -6.38 -5.70
CA ALA A 305 1.06 -5.27 -6.59
C ALA A 305 1.63 -4.07 -5.83
N ARG A 306 0.99 -3.71 -4.70
CA ARG A 306 1.47 -2.63 -3.79
C ARG A 306 2.86 -2.95 -3.23
N SER A 307 3.07 -4.19 -2.74
CA SER A 307 4.36 -4.63 -2.22
C SER A 307 5.43 -4.68 -3.31
N ALA A 308 5.08 -5.08 -4.54
CA ALA A 308 6.00 -5.00 -5.68
C ALA A 308 6.39 -3.55 -5.99
N GLY A 309 5.44 -2.61 -5.91
CA GLY A 309 5.69 -1.18 -6.01
C GLY A 309 6.64 -0.66 -4.92
N LEU A 310 6.45 -1.06 -3.65
CA LEU A 310 7.32 -0.69 -2.53
C LEU A 310 8.78 -1.10 -2.75
N ILE A 311 9.03 -2.23 -3.42
CA ILE A 311 10.39 -2.68 -3.74
C ILE A 311 10.86 -2.20 -5.13
N GLY A 312 10.19 -1.16 -5.69
CA GLY A 312 10.61 -0.44 -6.89
C GLY A 312 10.21 -1.09 -8.23
N ARG A 313 9.28 -2.07 -8.25
CA ARG A 313 8.78 -2.65 -9.51
C ARG A 313 7.67 -1.76 -10.07
N ARG A 314 7.58 -1.71 -11.40
CA ARG A 314 6.51 -1.01 -12.11
C ARG A 314 5.34 -1.96 -12.33
N ILE A 315 4.14 -1.43 -12.25
CA ILE A 315 2.92 -2.21 -12.48
C ILE A 315 2.49 -2.05 -13.93
N ALA A 316 2.24 -3.18 -14.60
CA ALA A 316 1.60 -3.22 -15.91
C ALA A 316 0.21 -3.84 -15.75
N LEU A 317 -0.83 -3.11 -16.12
CA LEU A 317 -2.20 -3.59 -16.01
C LEU A 317 -2.59 -4.35 -17.28
N VAL A 318 -3.27 -5.47 -17.08
CA VAL A 318 -3.84 -6.32 -18.14
C VAL A 318 -5.36 -6.35 -17.94
N ALA A 319 -6.09 -6.22 -19.03
CA ALA A 319 -7.54 -6.30 -19.03
C ALA A 319 -8.02 -7.71 -18.62
N SER A 320 -9.18 -7.75 -18.01
CA SER A 320 -9.91 -8.97 -17.67
C SER A 320 -11.41 -8.76 -17.90
N ASP A 321 -12.10 -9.85 -18.16
CA ASP A 321 -13.55 -9.91 -18.31
C ASP A 321 -14.18 -10.90 -17.30
N GLU A 322 -15.38 -11.38 -17.55
CA GLU A 322 -16.07 -12.31 -16.67
C GLU A 322 -15.41 -13.69 -16.55
N GLU A 323 -14.60 -14.08 -17.55
CA GLU A 323 -13.82 -15.32 -17.56
C GLU A 323 -12.40 -15.14 -17.00
N GLY A 324 -12.05 -13.94 -16.54
CA GLY A 324 -10.73 -13.58 -15.98
C GLY A 324 -9.83 -12.88 -17.01
N LEU A 325 -8.52 -12.99 -16.83
CA LEU A 325 -7.53 -12.29 -17.64
C LEU A 325 -7.73 -12.57 -19.16
N ASP A 326 -7.70 -11.47 -19.95
CA ASP A 326 -7.73 -11.51 -21.41
C ASP A 326 -6.32 -11.83 -21.98
N PRO A 327 -6.14 -12.99 -22.63
CA PRO A 327 -4.84 -13.36 -23.20
C PRO A 327 -4.35 -12.47 -24.35
N GLU A 328 -5.27 -11.86 -25.13
CA GLU A 328 -4.92 -10.95 -26.23
C GLU A 328 -4.38 -9.63 -25.68
N ASP A 329 -5.03 -9.09 -24.66
CA ASP A 329 -4.53 -7.90 -23.97
C ASP A 329 -3.21 -8.19 -23.23
N PHE A 330 -3.05 -9.39 -22.65
CA PHE A 330 -1.78 -9.80 -22.06
C PHE A 330 -0.66 -9.81 -23.10
N GLU A 331 -0.90 -10.33 -24.30
CA GLU A 331 0.06 -10.30 -25.39
C GLU A 331 0.42 -8.86 -25.79
N ARG A 332 -0.58 -7.99 -25.92
CA ARG A 332 -0.41 -6.57 -26.21
C ARG A 332 0.46 -5.88 -25.13
N VAL A 333 0.18 -6.14 -23.85
CA VAL A 333 0.96 -5.60 -22.73
C VAL A 333 2.40 -6.12 -22.76
N CYS A 334 2.60 -7.40 -23.07
CA CYS A 334 3.93 -7.99 -23.23
C CYS A 334 4.73 -7.29 -24.34
N ALA A 335 4.12 -7.02 -25.49
CA ALA A 335 4.75 -6.34 -26.61
C ALA A 335 5.12 -4.87 -26.29
N GLN A 336 4.31 -4.17 -25.47
CA GLN A 336 4.48 -2.75 -25.18
C GLN A 336 5.32 -2.46 -23.93
N LYS A 337 5.16 -3.27 -22.87
CA LYS A 337 5.75 -3.01 -21.54
C LYS A 337 6.87 -3.98 -21.17
N HIS A 338 6.96 -5.11 -21.85
CA HIS A 338 7.97 -6.16 -21.61
C HIS A 338 8.04 -6.59 -20.13
N PRO A 339 6.89 -6.97 -19.49
CA PRO A 339 6.91 -7.39 -18.09
C PRO A 339 7.80 -8.63 -17.94
N LYS A 340 8.51 -8.69 -16.82
CA LYS A 340 9.32 -9.87 -16.47
C LYS A 340 8.48 -10.98 -15.86
N MET A 341 7.41 -10.62 -15.21
CA MET A 341 6.51 -11.54 -14.52
C MET A 341 5.05 -11.09 -14.65
N ILE A 342 4.15 -12.06 -14.53
CA ILE A 342 2.72 -11.83 -14.32
C ILE A 342 2.26 -12.58 -13.07
N PHE A 343 1.43 -11.95 -12.25
CA PHE A 343 0.77 -12.56 -11.10
C PHE A 343 -0.70 -12.83 -11.42
N LEU A 344 -1.14 -14.07 -11.23
CA LEU A 344 -2.49 -14.55 -11.55
C LEU A 344 -3.05 -15.45 -10.46
N MET A 345 -4.39 -15.47 -10.34
CA MET A 345 -5.16 -16.42 -9.53
C MET A 345 -6.15 -17.19 -10.43
N PRO A 346 -5.67 -18.14 -11.26
CA PRO A 346 -6.46 -18.72 -12.37
C PRO A 346 -7.63 -19.58 -11.94
N THR A 347 -7.54 -20.23 -10.77
CA THR A 347 -8.57 -21.15 -10.29
C THR A 347 -9.72 -20.45 -9.61
N VAL A 348 -9.43 -19.41 -8.83
CA VAL A 348 -10.42 -18.50 -8.25
C VAL A 348 -9.78 -17.14 -8.13
N GLN A 349 -10.17 -16.26 -9.00
CA GLN A 349 -9.70 -14.89 -9.00
C GLN A 349 -10.27 -14.13 -7.79
N ASN A 350 -9.43 -13.39 -7.11
CA ASN A 350 -9.82 -12.52 -6.02
C ASN A 350 -9.68 -11.05 -6.47
N PRO A 351 -10.79 -10.27 -6.56
CA PRO A 351 -12.08 -10.52 -5.90
C PRO A 351 -13.22 -11.08 -6.78
N THR A 352 -13.06 -11.19 -8.11
CA THR A 352 -14.15 -11.36 -9.06
C THR A 352 -14.72 -12.77 -9.14
N LEU A 353 -14.06 -13.77 -8.53
CA LEU A 353 -14.40 -15.21 -8.60
C LEU A 353 -14.36 -15.79 -10.04
N ALA A 354 -13.73 -15.10 -11.00
CA ALA A 354 -13.50 -15.65 -12.32
C ALA A 354 -12.62 -16.90 -12.25
N ILE A 355 -12.89 -17.87 -13.12
CA ILE A 355 -12.13 -19.11 -13.26
C ILE A 355 -11.64 -19.18 -14.70
N LEU A 356 -10.32 -19.17 -14.91
CA LEU A 356 -9.75 -19.25 -16.25
C LEU A 356 -10.04 -20.62 -16.89
N SER A 357 -10.62 -20.60 -18.08
CA SER A 357 -10.84 -21.79 -18.89
C SER A 357 -9.52 -22.43 -19.33
N VAL A 358 -9.57 -23.70 -19.75
CA VAL A 358 -8.42 -24.43 -20.33
C VAL A 358 -7.77 -23.63 -21.46
N SER A 359 -8.58 -23.13 -22.40
CA SER A 359 -8.10 -22.37 -23.55
C SER A 359 -7.36 -21.08 -23.18
N ARG A 360 -7.85 -20.37 -22.14
CA ARG A 360 -7.17 -19.16 -21.65
C ARG A 360 -5.85 -19.48 -20.95
N ARG A 361 -5.80 -20.55 -20.15
CA ARG A 361 -4.55 -21.01 -19.50
C ARG A 361 -3.49 -21.41 -20.52
N GLU A 362 -3.89 -22.13 -21.58
CA GLU A 362 -3.00 -22.47 -22.70
C GLU A 362 -2.53 -21.23 -23.46
N ALA A 363 -3.42 -20.26 -23.72
CA ALA A 363 -3.06 -19.01 -24.40
C ALA A 363 -2.08 -18.20 -23.57
N ILE A 364 -2.32 -18.05 -22.26
CA ILE A 364 -1.40 -17.36 -21.33
C ILE A 364 -0.03 -18.05 -21.32
N ALA A 365 0.01 -19.38 -21.27
CA ALA A 365 1.26 -20.15 -21.31
C ALA A 365 2.04 -19.92 -22.63
N ARG A 366 1.34 -19.84 -23.78
CA ARG A 366 1.95 -19.52 -25.09
C ARG A 366 2.53 -18.11 -25.11
N VAL A 367 1.78 -17.11 -24.66
CA VAL A 367 2.24 -15.71 -24.58
C VAL A 367 3.45 -15.61 -23.64
N ALA A 368 3.39 -16.23 -22.47
CA ALA A 368 4.48 -16.24 -21.51
C ALA A 368 5.78 -16.82 -22.09
N ARG A 369 5.70 -17.86 -22.92
CA ARG A 369 6.85 -18.40 -23.66
C ARG A 369 7.36 -17.45 -24.73
N ALA A 370 6.45 -16.91 -25.54
CA ALA A 370 6.81 -16.04 -26.67
C ALA A 370 7.55 -14.78 -26.20
N TYR A 371 7.13 -14.20 -25.07
CA TYR A 371 7.68 -12.95 -24.54
C TYR A 371 8.63 -13.12 -23.35
N ASN A 372 9.00 -14.37 -23.02
CA ASN A 372 9.91 -14.68 -21.92
C ASN A 372 9.43 -14.17 -20.56
N VAL A 373 8.13 -14.25 -20.27
CA VAL A 373 7.50 -13.84 -19.03
C VAL A 373 7.42 -15.02 -18.05
N ILE A 374 7.68 -14.80 -16.77
CA ILE A 374 7.49 -15.78 -15.70
C ILE A 374 6.07 -15.64 -15.17
N VAL A 375 5.33 -16.73 -15.07
CA VAL A 375 3.98 -16.75 -14.49
C VAL A 375 4.09 -17.10 -13.01
N ILE A 376 3.51 -16.28 -12.13
CA ILE A 376 3.22 -16.63 -10.75
C ILE A 376 1.74 -17.02 -10.69
N GLU A 377 1.49 -18.31 -10.51
CA GLU A 377 0.17 -18.89 -10.36
C GLU A 377 -0.14 -19.09 -8.88
N ASP A 378 -0.95 -18.20 -8.30
CA ASP A 378 -1.40 -18.29 -6.92
C ASP A 378 -2.65 -19.18 -6.84
N ASP A 379 -2.45 -20.44 -6.44
CA ASP A 379 -3.49 -21.45 -6.29
C ASP A 379 -3.99 -21.57 -4.84
N LEU A 380 -3.95 -20.48 -4.06
CA LEU A 380 -4.30 -20.48 -2.64
C LEU A 380 -5.75 -20.91 -2.36
N TYR A 381 -6.68 -20.62 -3.28
CA TYR A 381 -8.07 -21.06 -3.23
C TYR A 381 -8.33 -22.38 -3.94
N GLY A 382 -7.39 -22.84 -4.77
CA GLY A 382 -7.57 -24.04 -5.59
C GLY A 382 -7.85 -25.30 -4.79
N GLY A 383 -7.22 -25.41 -3.62
CA GLY A 383 -7.49 -26.53 -2.70
C GLY A 383 -8.89 -26.55 -2.08
N LEU A 384 -9.69 -25.48 -2.24
CA LEU A 384 -11.08 -25.39 -1.78
C LEU A 384 -12.08 -25.78 -2.87
N THR A 385 -11.66 -25.84 -4.13
CA THR A 385 -12.52 -26.15 -5.27
C THR A 385 -12.25 -27.58 -5.76
N GLU A 386 -13.22 -28.17 -6.41
CA GLU A 386 -13.08 -29.45 -7.13
C GLU A 386 -12.88 -29.22 -8.64
N ASP A 387 -12.40 -28.02 -9.02
CA ASP A 387 -12.13 -27.66 -10.42
C ASP A 387 -11.07 -28.60 -11.01
N PRO A 388 -11.40 -29.35 -12.07
CA PRO A 388 -10.48 -30.31 -12.69
C PRO A 388 -9.50 -29.66 -13.66
N THR A 389 -9.62 -28.35 -13.90
CA THR A 389 -8.81 -27.62 -14.89
C THR A 389 -7.32 -27.71 -14.55
N PRO A 390 -6.45 -28.11 -15.49
CA PRO A 390 -5.01 -28.16 -15.30
C PRO A 390 -4.44 -26.78 -14.97
N LEU A 391 -3.40 -26.75 -14.15
CA LEU A 391 -2.69 -25.50 -13.81
C LEU A 391 -1.93 -24.95 -15.04
N ILE A 392 -1.66 -23.66 -15.10
CA ILE A 392 -0.79 -23.05 -16.11
C ILE A 392 0.60 -23.70 -16.07
N ALA A 393 1.04 -24.10 -14.88
CA ALA A 393 2.28 -24.85 -14.69
C ALA A 393 2.35 -26.17 -15.47
N GLU A 394 1.25 -26.77 -15.85
CA GLU A 394 1.22 -27.99 -16.66
C GLU A 394 1.44 -27.70 -18.14
N TYR A 395 1.10 -26.48 -18.59
CA TYR A 395 1.33 -26.03 -19.97
C TYR A 395 2.70 -25.36 -20.17
N ALA A 396 3.23 -24.66 -19.14
CA ALA A 396 4.51 -23.99 -19.19
C ALA A 396 5.34 -24.21 -17.91
N PRO A 397 5.74 -25.47 -17.60
CA PRO A 397 6.41 -25.81 -16.34
C PRO A 397 7.76 -25.10 -16.15
N GLU A 398 8.46 -24.78 -17.22
CA GLU A 398 9.75 -24.10 -17.20
C GLU A 398 9.66 -22.60 -16.88
N ARG A 399 8.45 -22.03 -16.83
CA ARG A 399 8.20 -20.59 -16.61
C ARG A 399 7.20 -20.29 -15.52
N THR A 400 6.53 -21.31 -14.96
CA THR A 400 5.48 -21.10 -13.99
C THR A 400 5.97 -21.44 -12.58
N ILE A 401 5.66 -20.55 -11.65
CA ILE A 401 5.86 -20.70 -10.22
C ILE A 401 4.48 -20.85 -9.59
N VAL A 402 4.21 -22.00 -8.99
CA VAL A 402 2.94 -22.25 -8.30
C VAL A 402 3.09 -21.92 -6.83
N ALA A 403 2.23 -21.05 -6.31
CA ALA A 403 2.18 -20.66 -4.90
C ALA A 403 0.94 -21.24 -4.23
N GLY A 404 1.06 -21.71 -2.99
CA GLY A 404 -0.06 -22.19 -2.20
C GLY A 404 0.23 -22.18 -0.69
N GLY A 405 -0.81 -22.35 0.10
CA GLY A 405 -0.66 -22.27 1.55
C GLY A 405 -1.89 -22.71 2.33
N LEU A 406 -1.80 -22.61 3.66
CA LEU A 406 -2.81 -23.12 4.60
C LEU A 406 -3.85 -22.07 5.01
N SER A 407 -3.64 -20.79 4.70
CA SER A 407 -4.39 -19.67 5.30
C SER A 407 -5.89 -19.67 5.01
N LYS A 408 -6.32 -20.17 3.84
CA LYS A 408 -7.72 -20.09 3.40
C LYS A 408 -8.52 -21.34 3.68
N SER A 409 -7.83 -22.46 3.94
CA SER A 409 -8.46 -23.78 4.08
C SER A 409 -8.17 -24.47 5.41
N VAL A 410 -7.11 -24.05 6.14
CA VAL A 410 -6.69 -24.69 7.40
C VAL A 410 -6.63 -23.67 8.53
N ALA A 411 -5.64 -22.79 8.54
CA ALA A 411 -5.48 -21.76 9.56
C ALA A 411 -4.55 -20.64 9.05
N ALA A 412 -4.99 -19.39 9.13
CA ALA A 412 -4.18 -18.27 8.70
C ALA A 412 -3.00 -17.97 9.67
N GLY A 413 -3.21 -18.20 10.96
CA GLY A 413 -2.23 -17.91 12.01
C GLY A 413 -0.97 -18.77 11.97
N VAL A 414 -1.02 -19.96 11.34
CA VAL A 414 0.16 -20.83 11.22
C VAL A 414 1.13 -20.39 10.10
N ARG A 415 0.72 -19.41 9.27
CA ARG A 415 1.54 -18.81 8.21
C ARG A 415 2.23 -19.84 7.29
N GLY A 416 1.58 -21.01 7.08
CA GLY A 416 2.11 -22.07 6.21
C GLY A 416 1.97 -21.72 4.73
N GLY A 417 3.06 -21.87 3.98
CA GLY A 417 3.08 -21.68 2.54
C GLY A 417 4.26 -22.34 1.86
N TRP A 418 4.11 -22.61 0.58
CA TRP A 418 5.12 -23.21 -0.28
C TRP A 418 5.03 -22.63 -1.70
N LEU A 419 6.19 -22.63 -2.36
CA LEU A 419 6.28 -22.47 -3.81
C LEU A 419 6.76 -23.78 -4.43
N SER A 420 6.24 -24.08 -5.62
CA SER A 420 6.90 -24.96 -6.59
C SER A 420 7.43 -24.11 -7.73
N CYS A 421 8.68 -24.22 -8.08
CA CYS A 421 9.31 -23.41 -9.11
C CYS A 421 10.33 -24.23 -9.93
N PRO A 422 10.65 -23.80 -11.17
CA PRO A 422 11.75 -24.39 -11.93
C PRO A 422 13.04 -24.43 -11.11
N PRO A 423 13.84 -25.53 -11.16
CA PRO A 423 15.03 -25.71 -10.34
C PRO A 423 16.03 -24.55 -10.42
N ALA A 424 16.15 -23.91 -11.59
CA ALA A 424 17.03 -22.75 -11.80
C ALA A 424 16.71 -21.54 -10.90
N TYR A 425 15.48 -21.41 -10.42
CA TYR A 425 15.03 -20.26 -9.60
C TYR A 425 15.07 -20.54 -8.10
N ARG A 426 15.03 -21.82 -7.70
CA ARG A 426 14.86 -22.25 -6.32
C ARG A 426 15.84 -21.61 -5.34
N HIS A 427 17.13 -21.64 -5.65
CA HIS A 427 18.16 -21.09 -4.76
C HIS A 427 17.98 -19.56 -4.56
N ARG A 428 17.77 -18.83 -5.66
CA ARG A 428 17.59 -17.37 -5.63
C ARG A 428 16.35 -16.99 -4.82
N ILE A 429 15.23 -17.71 -5.00
CA ILE A 429 13.99 -17.47 -4.26
C ILE A 429 14.17 -17.76 -2.77
N ARG A 430 14.87 -18.85 -2.40
CA ARG A 430 15.19 -19.15 -0.99
C ARG A 430 16.02 -18.05 -0.34
N VAL A 431 17.03 -17.55 -1.04
CA VAL A 431 17.87 -16.46 -0.54
C VAL A 431 17.04 -15.18 -0.36
N ALA A 432 16.24 -14.80 -1.36
CA ALA A 432 15.37 -13.62 -1.27
C ALA A 432 14.36 -13.75 -0.12
N HIS A 433 13.70 -14.91 0.02
CA HIS A 433 12.80 -15.18 1.14
C HIS A 433 13.50 -14.97 2.49
N LYS A 434 14.72 -15.54 2.67
CA LYS A 434 15.48 -15.37 3.89
C LYS A 434 15.83 -13.89 4.17
N MET A 435 16.21 -13.13 3.13
CA MET A 435 16.55 -11.70 3.30
C MET A 435 15.33 -10.86 3.67
N MET A 436 14.17 -11.17 3.12
CA MET A 436 12.94 -10.40 3.36
C MET A 436 12.23 -10.75 4.67
N THR A 437 12.40 -11.98 5.18
CA THR A 437 11.64 -12.48 6.33
C THR A 437 12.49 -12.79 7.57
N GLY A 438 13.81 -12.68 7.48
CA GLY A 438 14.72 -13.14 8.52
C GLY A 438 14.95 -14.66 8.53
N GLY A 439 14.29 -15.42 7.65
CA GLY A 439 14.37 -16.87 7.53
C GLY A 439 13.09 -17.59 7.98
N MET A 440 13.14 -18.92 7.93
CA MET A 440 12.02 -19.76 8.36
C MET A 440 12.11 -20.05 9.87
N PRO A 441 11.10 -19.70 10.69
CA PRO A 441 11.03 -20.16 12.06
C PRO A 441 10.79 -21.68 12.08
N PHE A 442 11.65 -22.43 12.76
CA PHE A 442 11.55 -23.90 12.84
C PHE A 442 10.18 -24.33 13.30
N LEU A 443 9.69 -23.75 14.40
CA LEU A 443 8.42 -24.11 15.02
C LEU A 443 7.24 -24.08 14.04
N LEU A 444 7.07 -22.97 13.32
CA LEU A 444 5.95 -22.83 12.38
C LEU A 444 6.10 -23.76 11.17
N ALA A 445 7.31 -23.85 10.60
CA ALA A 445 7.55 -24.71 9.45
C ALA A 445 7.33 -26.18 9.77
N GLU A 446 7.78 -26.63 10.95
CA GLU A 446 7.61 -28.01 11.42
C GLU A 446 6.13 -28.35 11.67
N VAL A 447 5.41 -27.45 12.35
CA VAL A 447 3.95 -27.64 12.57
C VAL A 447 3.19 -27.70 11.25
N ASN A 448 3.52 -26.85 10.29
CA ASN A 448 2.90 -26.86 8.96
C ASN A 448 3.19 -28.17 8.21
N ALA A 449 4.41 -28.68 8.27
CA ALA A 449 4.77 -29.95 7.66
C ALA A 449 4.01 -31.11 8.32
N ARG A 450 3.93 -31.15 9.64
CA ARG A 450 3.18 -32.16 10.40
C ARG A 450 1.69 -32.13 10.10
N LEU A 451 1.07 -30.94 10.04
CA LEU A 451 -0.34 -30.81 9.66
C LEU A 451 -0.63 -31.45 8.31
N VAL A 452 0.25 -31.22 7.32
CA VAL A 452 0.06 -31.77 5.97
C VAL A 452 0.35 -33.27 5.93
N LEU A 453 1.48 -33.72 6.46
CA LEU A 453 1.95 -35.09 6.34
C LEU A 453 1.11 -36.06 7.16
N SER A 454 0.59 -35.66 8.34
CA SER A 454 -0.34 -36.45 9.11
C SER A 454 -1.74 -36.61 8.50
N GLY A 455 -2.07 -35.76 7.49
CA GLY A 455 -3.40 -35.72 6.89
C GLY A 455 -4.38 -34.76 7.58
N GLN A 456 -4.06 -34.25 8.77
CA GLN A 456 -4.97 -33.39 9.54
C GLN A 456 -5.29 -32.07 8.79
N ALA A 457 -4.33 -31.49 8.02
CA ALA A 457 -4.63 -30.36 7.16
C ALA A 457 -5.72 -30.66 6.13
N GLY A 458 -5.73 -31.87 5.57
CA GLY A 458 -6.78 -32.33 4.65
C GLY A 458 -8.14 -32.45 5.32
N ASP A 459 -8.19 -32.97 6.56
CA ASP A 459 -9.44 -33.12 7.31
C ASP A 459 -9.99 -31.76 7.78
N ILE A 460 -9.13 -30.85 8.22
CA ILE A 460 -9.52 -29.46 8.52
C ILE A 460 -10.08 -28.80 7.26
N ARG A 461 -9.41 -28.94 6.11
CA ARG A 461 -9.86 -28.39 4.83
C ARG A 461 -11.27 -28.88 4.46
N LYS A 462 -11.54 -30.18 4.57
CA LYS A 462 -12.89 -30.75 4.29
C LYS A 462 -13.97 -30.13 5.19
N ARG A 463 -13.69 -29.98 6.48
CA ARG A 463 -14.61 -29.35 7.43
C ARG A 463 -14.78 -27.85 7.14
N SER A 464 -13.70 -27.16 6.76
CA SER A 464 -13.76 -25.74 6.36
C SER A 464 -14.61 -25.55 5.12
N ILE A 465 -14.49 -26.40 4.11
CA ILE A 465 -15.34 -26.40 2.90
C ILE A 465 -16.82 -26.55 3.27
N ALA A 466 -17.16 -27.51 4.13
CA ALA A 466 -18.54 -27.73 4.56
C ALA A 466 -19.12 -26.51 5.33
N GLU A 467 -18.31 -25.89 6.19
CA GLU A 467 -18.72 -24.68 6.91
C GLU A 467 -18.88 -23.47 5.99
N ILE A 468 -17.95 -23.28 5.05
CA ILE A 468 -18.04 -22.22 4.03
C ILE A 468 -19.31 -22.43 3.19
N ALA A 469 -19.60 -23.64 2.75
CA ALA A 469 -20.80 -23.95 1.96
C ALA A 469 -22.09 -23.58 2.69
N ALA A 470 -22.17 -23.90 3.99
CA ALA A 470 -23.32 -23.54 4.80
C ALA A 470 -23.49 -22.00 4.93
N ARG A 471 -22.39 -21.27 5.08
CA ARG A 471 -22.40 -19.80 5.15
C ARG A 471 -22.75 -19.13 3.82
N ILE A 472 -22.23 -19.66 2.71
CA ILE A 472 -22.57 -19.19 1.35
C ILE A 472 -24.05 -19.47 1.02
N ALA A 473 -24.62 -20.57 1.52
CA ALA A 473 -26.05 -20.82 1.36
C ALA A 473 -26.91 -19.73 2.02
N ILE A 474 -26.55 -19.27 3.22
CA ILE A 474 -27.21 -18.13 3.89
C ILE A 474 -27.13 -16.88 3.03
N VAL A 475 -25.95 -16.57 2.45
CA VAL A 475 -25.78 -15.40 1.58
C VAL A 475 -26.69 -15.51 0.35
N ARG A 476 -26.71 -16.67 -0.32
CA ARG A 476 -27.51 -16.89 -1.53
C ARG A 476 -29.01 -16.74 -1.27
N GLU A 477 -29.48 -17.24 -0.13
CA GLU A 477 -30.87 -17.09 0.29
C GLU A 477 -31.19 -15.62 0.62
N THR A 478 -30.33 -14.99 1.45
CA THR A 478 -30.59 -13.62 1.92
C THR A 478 -30.49 -12.59 0.80
N LEU A 479 -29.54 -12.71 -0.14
CA LEU A 479 -29.33 -11.77 -1.25
C LEU A 479 -30.04 -12.21 -2.55
N ALA A 480 -31.00 -13.14 -2.48
CA ALA A 480 -31.78 -13.53 -3.66
C ALA A 480 -32.42 -12.28 -4.31
N GLY A 481 -32.23 -12.14 -5.63
CA GLY A 481 -32.70 -11.01 -6.41
C GLY A 481 -31.68 -9.90 -6.68
N PHE A 482 -30.51 -9.93 -6.02
CA PHE A 482 -29.40 -9.04 -6.30
C PHE A 482 -28.32 -9.73 -7.14
N ALA A 483 -27.52 -8.93 -7.87
CA ALA A 483 -26.46 -9.45 -8.71
C ALA A 483 -25.17 -9.67 -7.90
N PHE A 484 -24.72 -10.91 -7.75
CA PHE A 484 -23.46 -11.25 -7.11
C PHE A 484 -22.88 -12.55 -7.65
N LYS A 485 -21.56 -12.71 -7.52
CA LYS A 485 -20.83 -13.95 -7.78
C LYS A 485 -20.45 -14.62 -6.46
N SER A 486 -20.63 -15.93 -6.36
CA SER A 486 -20.22 -16.76 -5.22
C SER A 486 -19.88 -18.16 -5.67
N HIS A 487 -18.96 -18.82 -4.97
CA HIS A 487 -18.66 -20.23 -5.14
C HIS A 487 -18.98 -20.99 -3.84
N GLY A 488 -19.51 -22.21 -3.94
CA GLY A 488 -19.98 -22.96 -2.77
C GLY A 488 -18.92 -23.26 -1.72
N SER A 489 -17.64 -23.27 -2.09
CA SER A 489 -16.54 -23.60 -1.18
C SER A 489 -15.51 -22.47 -0.99
N VAL A 490 -15.75 -21.29 -1.60
CA VAL A 490 -14.85 -20.14 -1.50
C VAL A 490 -15.41 -19.13 -0.49
N PRO A 491 -14.60 -18.63 0.46
CA PRO A 491 -15.11 -17.91 1.63
C PRO A 491 -15.42 -16.43 1.40
N PHE A 492 -15.73 -16.02 0.18
CA PHE A 492 -16.12 -14.62 -0.13
C PHE A 492 -17.08 -14.53 -1.31
N VAL A 493 -17.68 -13.37 -1.44
CA VAL A 493 -18.67 -13.00 -2.44
C VAL A 493 -18.24 -11.70 -3.08
N TRP A 494 -18.43 -11.58 -4.40
CA TRP A 494 -18.32 -10.34 -5.14
C TRP A 494 -19.73 -9.85 -5.49
N LEU A 495 -20.15 -8.76 -4.84
CA LEU A 495 -21.47 -8.15 -5.00
C LEU A 495 -21.37 -6.99 -5.99
N THR A 496 -22.17 -7.04 -7.04
CA THR A 496 -22.34 -5.93 -7.97
C THR A 496 -23.36 -4.95 -7.40
N LEU A 497 -22.99 -3.69 -7.30
CA LEU A 497 -23.84 -2.66 -6.70
C LEU A 497 -24.80 -2.07 -7.75
N PRO A 498 -26.10 -1.97 -7.44
CA PRO A 498 -27.04 -1.25 -8.28
C PRO A 498 -26.87 0.27 -8.13
N ASP A 499 -27.30 1.04 -9.15
CA ASP A 499 -27.39 2.49 -9.04
C ASP A 499 -28.29 2.90 -7.85
N PRO A 500 -27.93 3.98 -7.12
CA PRO A 500 -26.81 4.91 -7.33
C PRO A 500 -25.53 4.56 -6.55
N TRP A 501 -25.42 3.38 -5.95
CA TRP A 501 -24.34 3.02 -5.06
C TRP A 501 -22.96 3.02 -5.73
N LEU A 502 -22.04 3.80 -5.18
CA LEU A 502 -20.61 3.68 -5.42
C LEU A 502 -19.99 2.77 -4.35
N SER A 503 -18.95 2.03 -4.70
CA SER A 503 -18.34 1.03 -3.81
C SER A 503 -17.86 1.63 -2.47
N GLY A 504 -17.22 2.80 -2.49
CA GLY A 504 -16.76 3.49 -1.30
C GLY A 504 -17.90 4.00 -0.40
N THR A 505 -18.97 4.57 -0.98
CA THR A 505 -20.15 5.03 -0.23
C THR A 505 -20.89 3.84 0.39
N PHE A 506 -21.07 2.75 -0.37
CA PHE A 506 -21.71 1.54 0.15
C PHE A 506 -20.92 0.91 1.30
N ARG A 507 -19.59 0.85 1.17
CA ARG A 507 -18.71 0.39 2.25
C ARG A 507 -18.88 1.25 3.51
N SER A 508 -18.93 2.58 3.38
CA SER A 508 -19.13 3.50 4.51
C SER A 508 -20.47 3.28 5.18
N ALA A 509 -21.56 3.17 4.40
CA ALA A 509 -22.90 2.86 4.90
C ALA A 509 -22.94 1.51 5.65
N CYS A 510 -22.30 0.47 5.11
CA CYS A 510 -22.18 -0.83 5.78
C CYS A 510 -21.43 -0.70 7.12
N LEU A 511 -20.30 0.03 7.15
CA LEU A 511 -19.51 0.23 8.36
C LEU A 511 -20.31 0.98 9.44
N GLU A 512 -21.04 2.02 9.11
CA GLU A 512 -21.93 2.75 10.03
C GLU A 512 -22.99 1.81 10.63
N ASN A 513 -23.51 0.88 9.82
CA ASN A 513 -24.48 -0.12 10.23
C ASN A 513 -23.86 -1.40 10.82
N GLY A 514 -22.59 -1.37 11.18
CA GLY A 514 -21.95 -2.45 11.95
C GLY A 514 -21.26 -3.53 11.13
N VAL A 515 -21.16 -3.39 9.79
CA VAL A 515 -20.55 -4.38 8.89
C VAL A 515 -19.35 -3.80 8.17
N LEU A 516 -18.17 -4.38 8.38
CA LEU A 516 -16.95 -4.00 7.68
C LEU A 516 -16.73 -4.92 6.48
N LEU A 517 -16.70 -4.36 5.26
CA LEU A 517 -16.39 -5.06 4.02
C LEU A 517 -15.40 -4.26 3.18
N ASP A 518 -14.93 -4.86 2.06
CA ASP A 518 -13.95 -4.25 1.17
C ASP A 518 -14.62 -3.64 -0.06
N ASP A 519 -14.26 -2.40 -0.41
CA ASP A 519 -14.63 -1.79 -1.69
C ASP A 519 -13.67 -2.22 -2.83
N GLU A 520 -14.01 -1.87 -4.07
CA GLU A 520 -13.19 -2.22 -5.24
C GLU A 520 -11.77 -1.64 -5.20
N ASP A 521 -11.58 -0.48 -4.55
CA ASP A 521 -10.27 0.19 -4.48
C ASP A 521 -9.24 -0.64 -3.70
N GLU A 522 -9.70 -1.49 -2.76
CA GLU A 522 -8.81 -2.42 -2.06
C GLU A 522 -8.17 -3.44 -3.03
N PHE A 523 -8.78 -3.72 -4.17
CA PHE A 523 -8.33 -4.72 -5.13
C PHE A 523 -7.64 -4.16 -6.37
N LYS A 524 -7.64 -2.83 -6.58
CA LYS A 524 -6.97 -2.21 -7.73
C LYS A 524 -5.44 -2.40 -7.63
N ALA A 525 -4.86 -3.01 -8.63
CA ALA A 525 -3.41 -3.26 -8.69
C ALA A 525 -2.59 -1.98 -8.89
N GLY A 526 -3.19 -0.94 -9.47
CA GLY A 526 -2.57 0.34 -9.77
C GLY A 526 -3.60 1.42 -10.02
N ARG A 527 -3.15 2.59 -10.46
CA ARG A 527 -4.07 3.67 -10.85
C ARG A 527 -4.86 3.24 -12.08
N SER A 528 -6.16 3.17 -11.96
CA SER A 528 -7.10 2.86 -13.04
C SER A 528 -8.30 3.82 -12.92
N GLU A 529 -8.74 4.36 -14.06
CA GLU A 529 -9.98 5.15 -14.15
C GLU A 529 -11.22 4.24 -14.26
N GLN A 530 -11.00 2.93 -14.41
CA GLN A 530 -12.08 1.96 -14.52
C GLN A 530 -12.79 1.79 -13.18
N VAL A 531 -14.12 1.88 -13.21
CA VAL A 531 -15.01 1.66 -12.08
C VAL A 531 -15.73 0.32 -12.30
N PHE A 532 -15.76 -0.51 -11.28
CA PHE A 532 -16.30 -1.87 -11.35
C PHE A 532 -17.65 -2.01 -10.64
N HIS A 533 -18.06 -0.99 -9.88
CA HIS A 533 -19.31 -0.96 -9.09
C HIS A 533 -19.48 -2.21 -8.23
N GLY A 534 -18.42 -2.63 -7.56
CA GLY A 534 -18.43 -3.88 -6.79
C GLY A 534 -17.83 -3.75 -5.41
N VAL A 535 -18.29 -4.62 -4.51
CA VAL A 535 -17.69 -4.80 -3.17
C VAL A 535 -17.46 -6.29 -2.92
N ARG A 536 -16.38 -6.61 -2.19
CA ARG A 536 -16.16 -7.96 -1.71
C ARG A 536 -16.50 -8.07 -0.24
N PHE A 537 -17.15 -9.14 0.15
CA PHE A 537 -17.29 -9.50 1.55
C PHE A 537 -17.01 -10.98 1.79
N GLY A 538 -16.26 -11.26 2.87
CA GLY A 538 -15.89 -12.60 3.29
C GLY A 538 -16.82 -13.13 4.37
N VAL A 539 -17.06 -14.44 4.36
CA VAL A 539 -17.98 -15.11 5.31
C VAL A 539 -17.27 -15.91 6.39
N SER A 540 -15.95 -15.83 6.48
CA SER A 540 -15.17 -16.70 7.38
C SER A 540 -14.95 -16.14 8.77
N GLN A 541 -14.80 -14.83 8.91
CA GLN A 541 -14.39 -14.18 10.15
C GLN A 541 -15.47 -14.17 11.24
N PRO A 542 -16.77 -13.93 10.96
CA PRO A 542 -17.80 -14.04 11.97
C PRO A 542 -17.80 -15.45 12.56
N ARG A 543 -17.90 -15.57 13.90
CA ARG A 543 -17.75 -16.87 14.58
C ARG A 543 -18.97 -17.76 14.41
N ARG A 544 -20.16 -17.17 14.41
CA ARG A 544 -21.43 -17.90 14.34
C ARG A 544 -22.13 -17.64 13.01
N ARG A 545 -22.97 -18.58 12.59
CA ARG A 545 -23.78 -18.43 11.37
C ARG A 545 -24.86 -17.35 11.53
N GLU A 546 -25.35 -17.13 12.75
CA GLU A 546 -26.29 -16.04 13.07
C GLU A 546 -25.65 -14.66 12.82
N ASP A 547 -24.35 -14.52 13.07
CA ASP A 547 -23.62 -13.27 12.77
C ASP A 547 -23.51 -13.05 11.25
N ILE A 548 -23.42 -14.13 10.45
CA ILE A 548 -23.49 -14.05 8.97
C ILE A 548 -24.88 -13.59 8.55
N THR A 549 -25.93 -14.24 9.07
CA THR A 549 -27.33 -13.87 8.76
C THR A 549 -27.59 -12.39 9.08
N GLY A 550 -27.19 -11.93 10.28
CA GLY A 550 -27.36 -10.55 10.69
C GLY A 550 -26.60 -9.55 9.79
N GLY A 551 -25.33 -9.83 9.50
CA GLY A 551 -24.52 -8.96 8.65
C GLY A 551 -25.00 -8.89 7.20
N VAL A 552 -25.40 -10.02 6.62
CA VAL A 552 -25.92 -10.06 5.26
C VAL A 552 -27.31 -9.41 5.16
N ALA A 553 -28.14 -9.48 6.23
CA ALA A 553 -29.40 -8.76 6.31
C ALA A 553 -29.20 -7.22 6.30
N VAL A 554 -28.14 -6.71 6.94
CA VAL A 554 -27.76 -5.28 6.84
C VAL A 554 -27.41 -4.93 5.39
N ILE A 555 -26.57 -5.72 4.73
CA ILE A 555 -26.22 -5.52 3.32
C ILE A 555 -27.48 -5.49 2.45
N ARG A 556 -28.39 -6.46 2.61
CA ARG A 556 -29.66 -6.52 1.88
C ARG A 556 -30.49 -5.26 2.09
N ARG A 557 -30.69 -4.85 3.34
CA ARG A 557 -31.49 -3.67 3.68
C ARG A 557 -30.96 -2.41 2.97
N LEU A 558 -29.64 -2.17 3.01
CA LEU A 558 -29.03 -1.02 2.34
C LEU A 558 -29.21 -1.06 0.83
N LEU A 559 -29.15 -2.24 0.20
CA LEU A 559 -29.43 -2.41 -1.22
C LEU A 559 -30.90 -2.11 -1.55
N GLU A 560 -31.85 -2.53 -0.70
CA GLU A 560 -33.29 -2.28 -0.85
C GLU A 560 -33.66 -0.80 -0.63
N GLU A 561 -33.02 -0.12 0.30
CA GLU A 561 -33.18 1.32 0.56
C GLU A 561 -32.71 2.16 -0.65
N GLY A 562 -31.77 1.65 -1.46
CA GLY A 562 -31.36 2.25 -2.73
C GLY A 562 -30.98 3.72 -2.58
N ARG A 563 -31.72 4.63 -3.27
CA ARG A 563 -31.41 6.07 -3.26
C ARG A 563 -31.57 6.71 -1.88
N ALA A 564 -32.57 6.30 -1.10
CA ALA A 564 -32.77 6.84 0.25
C ALA A 564 -31.59 6.47 1.19
N GLY A 565 -31.07 5.24 1.10
CA GLY A 565 -29.90 4.81 1.84
C GLY A 565 -28.62 5.54 1.38
N TYR A 566 -28.47 5.76 0.07
CA TYR A 566 -27.35 6.53 -0.48
C TYR A 566 -27.33 7.98 0.02
N ASP A 567 -28.48 8.69 -0.09
CA ASP A 567 -28.59 10.10 0.33
C ASP A 567 -28.37 10.30 1.84
N SER A 568 -28.65 9.28 2.66
CA SER A 568 -28.39 9.32 4.12
C SER A 568 -26.94 9.03 4.52
N SER A 569 -26.15 8.45 3.62
CA SER A 569 -24.77 8.01 3.87
C SER A 569 -23.72 8.81 3.07
N SER A 570 -24.15 9.71 2.21
CA SER A 570 -23.32 10.61 1.41
C SER A 570 -23.23 11.99 2.05
#